data_ca8286ae0c4d60c50ce9425ab268e0ce
#
_entry.id   ca8286ae0c4d60c50ce9425ab268e0ce
#
_cell.length_a   1.000
_cell.length_b   1.000
_cell.length_c   1.000
_cell.angle_alpha   90.00
_cell.angle_beta   90.00
_cell.angle_gamma   90.00
#
_symmetry.space_group_name_H-M   'P 1'
#
loop_
_entity.id
_entity.type
_entity.pdbx_description
1 polymer ?
#
loop_
_entity_poly.entity_id
_entity_poly.type
_entity_poly.pdbx_seq_one_letter_code
_entity_poly.pdbx_strand_id
1 'polypeptide(L)'
;QKALEYATTRIQGTPINRENGTPIIGHGDVKRLLLSMRSLTEAMRALILVSSEIMERAHNGDEKCKLKEGFLIPIIKGWSTELAQEVTSNGLQIHGGMGFIEETGAAQFMRDARILPIYEGTNAIQANDFMFRKTLRDNGETAKEFLEEIRVDCEQNQEMSNMIALASNTLDFILENR
;
A
#
# COMPACT_ATOMS: atom_id res chain seq x y z
N GLN A 1 8.09 12.10 -5.03
CA GLN A 1 8.54 13.49 -5.19
C GLN A 1 9.39 13.65 -6.45
N LYS A 2 10.54 12.96 -6.63
CA LYS A 2 11.43 13.09 -7.82
C LYS A 2 10.73 12.88 -9.16
N ALA A 3 9.83 11.91 -9.27
CA ALA A 3 9.06 11.70 -10.50
C ALA A 3 8.14 12.88 -10.82
N LEU A 4 7.57 13.54 -9.82
CA LEU A 4 6.76 14.74 -9.99
C LEU A 4 7.64 15.92 -10.47
N GLU A 5 8.78 16.14 -9.85
CA GLU A 5 9.75 17.18 -10.23
C GLU A 5 10.19 16.98 -11.68
N TYR A 6 10.53 15.75 -12.07
CA TYR A 6 10.88 15.43 -13.45
C TYR A 6 9.72 15.69 -14.41
N ALA A 7 8.50 15.26 -14.06
CA ALA A 7 7.33 15.43 -14.92
C ALA A 7 6.92 16.90 -15.13
N THR A 8 7.22 17.79 -14.19
CA THR A 8 6.93 19.23 -14.30
C THR A 8 7.92 20.00 -15.14
N THR A 9 9.11 19.44 -15.39
CA THR A 9 10.19 20.13 -16.12
C THR A 9 10.50 19.49 -17.47
N ARG A 10 10.33 18.17 -17.61
CA ARG A 10 10.64 17.42 -18.84
C ARG A 10 9.62 17.72 -19.92
N ILE A 11 10.10 18.12 -21.10
CA ILE A 11 9.30 18.27 -22.32
C ILE A 11 9.56 17.06 -23.21
N GLN A 12 8.49 16.36 -23.62
CA GLN A 12 8.54 15.20 -24.53
C GLN A 12 7.19 15.03 -25.21
N GLY A 13 7.16 15.18 -26.52
CA GLY A 13 5.90 15.19 -27.27
C GLY A 13 5.01 16.38 -26.91
N THR A 14 3.80 16.40 -27.45
CA THR A 14 2.79 17.41 -27.13
C THR A 14 1.56 16.71 -26.53
N PRO A 15 1.19 17.01 -25.29
CA PRO A 15 -0.01 16.44 -24.69
C PRO A 15 -1.27 16.85 -25.45
N ILE A 16 -2.29 15.98 -25.47
CA ILE A 16 -3.56 16.24 -26.17
C ILE A 16 -4.19 17.53 -25.64
N ASN A 17 -4.63 18.40 -26.55
CA ASN A 17 -5.23 19.71 -26.25
C ASN A 17 -4.31 20.67 -25.47
N ARG A 18 -2.99 20.57 -25.69
CA ARG A 18 -1.98 21.46 -25.09
C ARG A 18 -1.07 22.02 -26.16
N GLU A 19 -0.38 23.10 -25.81
CA GLU A 19 0.60 23.74 -26.69
C GLU A 19 1.93 23.00 -26.73
N ASN A 20 2.69 23.17 -27.79
CA ASN A 20 4.06 22.69 -27.88
C ASN A 20 4.90 23.27 -26.73
N GLY A 21 5.78 22.46 -26.17
CA GLY A 21 6.59 22.87 -25.03
C GLY A 21 5.92 22.64 -23.66
N THR A 22 4.69 22.10 -23.63
CA THR A 22 4.05 21.68 -22.36
C THR A 22 4.82 20.50 -21.79
N PRO A 23 5.20 20.53 -20.48
CA PRO A 23 5.85 19.42 -19.81
C PRO A 23 5.02 18.13 -19.82
N ILE A 24 5.70 16.98 -19.63
CA ILE A 24 5.07 15.65 -19.71
C ILE A 24 3.96 15.42 -18.66
N ILE A 25 3.92 16.18 -17.59
CA ILE A 25 2.79 16.18 -16.64
C ILE A 25 1.45 16.51 -17.31
N GLY A 26 1.45 17.14 -18.48
CA GLY A 26 0.27 17.38 -19.29
C GLY A 26 -0.37 16.12 -19.88
N HIS A 27 0.40 15.02 -20.05
CA HIS A 27 -0.10 13.75 -20.58
C HIS A 27 -1.00 13.04 -19.57
N GLY A 28 -2.12 12.48 -20.04
CA GLY A 28 -3.10 11.80 -19.19
C GLY A 28 -2.52 10.62 -18.43
N ASP A 29 -1.67 9.81 -19.07
CA ASP A 29 -1.07 8.64 -18.42
C ASP A 29 -0.04 9.03 -17.34
N VAL A 30 0.76 10.08 -17.57
CA VAL A 30 1.68 10.61 -16.55
C VAL A 30 0.91 11.08 -15.32
N LYS A 31 -0.23 11.78 -15.52
CA LYS A 31 -1.12 12.18 -14.40
C LYS A 31 -1.66 10.97 -13.65
N ARG A 32 -2.12 9.94 -14.37
CA ARG A 32 -2.62 8.70 -13.78
C ARG A 32 -1.56 8.04 -12.91
N LEU A 33 -0.33 7.88 -13.42
CA LEU A 33 0.79 7.30 -12.68
C LEU A 33 1.13 8.11 -11.43
N LEU A 34 1.20 9.44 -11.54
CA LEU A 34 1.49 10.32 -10.40
C LEU A 34 0.40 10.25 -9.33
N LEU A 35 -0.87 10.21 -9.73
CA LEU A 35 -2.00 10.07 -8.80
C LEU A 35 -1.98 8.71 -8.11
N SER A 36 -1.74 7.61 -8.85
CA SER A 36 -1.59 6.27 -8.29
C SER A 36 -0.47 6.25 -7.25
N MET A 37 0.73 6.72 -7.60
CA MET A 37 1.87 6.80 -6.67
C MET A 37 1.53 7.59 -5.41
N ARG A 38 0.85 8.72 -5.55
CA ARG A 38 0.44 9.55 -4.42
C ARG A 38 -0.55 8.82 -3.53
N SER A 39 -1.62 8.28 -4.10
CA SER A 39 -2.67 7.57 -3.35
C SER A 39 -2.10 6.37 -2.58
N LEU A 40 -1.26 5.56 -3.23
CA LEU A 40 -0.62 4.41 -2.58
C LEU A 40 0.33 4.84 -1.45
N THR A 41 1.09 5.92 -1.66
CA THR A 41 1.99 6.45 -0.62
C THR A 41 1.21 7.00 0.58
N GLU A 42 0.10 7.71 0.34
CA GLU A 42 -0.76 8.24 1.41
C GLU A 42 -1.47 7.11 2.16
N ALA A 43 -1.92 6.07 1.46
CA ALA A 43 -2.53 4.88 2.09
C ALA A 43 -1.53 4.13 2.99
N MET A 44 -0.28 3.92 2.52
CA MET A 44 0.77 3.32 3.35
C MET A 44 1.06 4.16 4.60
N ARG A 45 1.13 5.48 4.47
CA ARG A 45 1.34 6.38 5.61
C ARG A 45 0.20 6.32 6.62
N ALA A 46 -1.05 6.30 6.13
CA ALA A 46 -2.22 6.17 7.00
C ALA A 46 -2.18 4.85 7.78
N LEU A 47 -1.89 3.73 7.10
CA LEU A 47 -1.75 2.43 7.75
C LEU A 47 -0.67 2.44 8.83
N ILE A 48 0.51 3.03 8.55
CA ILE A 48 1.60 3.13 9.52
C ILE A 48 1.21 3.97 10.73
N LEU A 49 0.53 5.10 10.52
CA LEU A 49 0.12 5.99 11.62
C LEU A 49 -0.91 5.32 12.54
N VAL A 50 -1.95 4.70 11.97
CA VAL A 50 -2.95 3.93 12.73
C VAL A 50 -2.30 2.79 13.48
N SER A 51 -1.40 2.06 12.83
CA SER A 51 -0.69 0.95 13.46
C SER A 51 0.23 1.42 14.59
N SER A 52 0.89 2.58 14.43
CA SER A 52 1.75 3.15 15.48
C SER A 52 0.95 3.53 16.72
N GLU A 53 -0.25 4.07 16.57
CA GLU A 53 -1.16 4.33 17.70
C GLU A 53 -1.55 3.03 18.41
N ILE A 54 -1.93 2.00 17.65
CA ILE A 54 -2.30 0.68 18.20
C ILE A 54 -1.12 0.07 18.96
N MET A 55 0.10 0.13 18.41
CA MET A 55 1.31 -0.36 19.05
C MET A 55 1.62 0.41 20.35
N GLU A 56 1.47 1.72 20.37
CA GLU A 56 1.67 2.54 21.56
C GLU A 56 0.67 2.14 22.68
N ARG A 57 -0.59 1.97 22.33
CA ARG A 57 -1.62 1.51 23.27
C ARG A 57 -1.35 0.09 23.77
N ALA A 58 -0.94 -0.81 22.88
CA ALA A 58 -0.55 -2.18 23.24
C ALA A 58 0.61 -2.18 24.24
N HIS A 59 1.62 -1.34 24.00
CA HIS A 59 2.77 -1.18 24.90
C HIS A 59 2.37 -0.65 26.29
N ASN A 60 1.34 0.19 26.35
CA ASN A 60 0.79 0.72 27.60
C ASN A 60 -0.24 -0.21 28.28
N GLY A 61 -0.36 -1.46 27.83
CA GLY A 61 -1.15 -2.51 28.49
C GLY A 61 -2.57 -2.69 27.98
N ASP A 62 -2.93 -2.14 26.82
CA ASP A 62 -4.20 -2.42 26.16
C ASP A 62 -4.13 -3.78 25.44
N GLU A 63 -4.72 -4.80 26.04
CA GLU A 63 -4.68 -6.18 25.53
C GLU A 63 -5.41 -6.34 24.18
N LYS A 64 -6.46 -5.54 23.90
CA LYS A 64 -7.12 -5.53 22.59
C LYS A 64 -6.20 -4.98 21.51
N CYS A 65 -5.52 -3.89 21.80
CA CYS A 65 -4.54 -3.32 20.89
C CYS A 65 -3.37 -4.27 20.64
N LYS A 66 -2.97 -5.09 21.61
CA LYS A 66 -1.93 -6.10 21.43
C LYS A 66 -2.32 -7.21 20.43
N LEU A 67 -3.57 -7.63 20.42
CA LEU A 67 -4.07 -8.57 19.41
C LEU A 67 -4.08 -7.93 18.02
N LYS A 68 -4.57 -6.68 17.91
CA LYS A 68 -4.58 -5.91 16.65
C LYS A 68 -3.18 -5.62 16.13
N GLU A 69 -2.23 -5.27 16.98
CA GLU A 69 -0.82 -5.13 16.61
C GLU A 69 -0.31 -6.39 15.92
N GLY A 70 -0.50 -7.55 16.57
CA GLY A 70 -0.10 -8.83 16.01
C GLY A 70 -0.76 -9.13 14.65
N PHE A 71 -2.00 -8.74 14.46
CA PHE A 71 -2.76 -8.91 13.23
C PHE A 71 -2.27 -7.97 12.11
N LEU A 72 -1.91 -6.71 12.43
CA LEU A 72 -1.51 -5.69 11.46
C LEU A 72 -0.06 -5.83 10.95
N ILE A 73 0.86 -6.34 11.76
CA ILE A 73 2.29 -6.47 11.40
C ILE A 73 2.50 -7.17 10.04
N PRO A 74 1.93 -8.37 9.78
CA PRO A 74 2.13 -9.03 8.49
C PRO A 74 1.45 -8.28 7.33
N ILE A 75 0.36 -7.57 7.57
CA ILE A 75 -0.30 -6.73 6.58
C ILE A 75 0.62 -5.55 6.22
N ILE A 76 1.11 -4.82 7.22
CA ILE A 76 2.01 -3.68 7.00
C ILE A 76 3.23 -4.11 6.19
N LYS A 77 3.90 -5.17 6.64
CA LYS A 77 5.10 -5.65 5.98
C LYS A 77 4.80 -6.18 4.56
N GLY A 78 3.80 -7.03 4.41
CA GLY A 78 3.46 -7.64 3.12
C GLY A 78 2.97 -6.59 2.12
N TRP A 79 1.90 -5.89 2.45
CA TRP A 79 1.24 -4.96 1.54
C TRP A 79 2.10 -3.73 1.22
N SER A 80 2.70 -3.08 2.23
CA SER A 80 3.48 -1.87 1.97
C SER A 80 4.74 -2.13 1.13
N THR A 81 5.36 -3.30 1.28
CA THR A 81 6.55 -3.64 0.50
C THR A 81 6.21 -4.00 -0.96
N GLU A 82 5.05 -4.59 -1.23
CA GLU A 82 4.55 -4.77 -2.61
C GLU A 82 4.22 -3.41 -3.24
N LEU A 83 3.52 -2.53 -2.55
CA LEU A 83 3.21 -1.19 -3.05
C LEU A 83 4.47 -0.35 -3.30
N ALA A 84 5.53 -0.54 -2.51
CA ALA A 84 6.81 0.12 -2.74
C ALA A 84 7.42 -0.26 -4.10
N GLN A 85 7.24 -1.54 -4.54
CA GLN A 85 7.66 -1.98 -5.88
C GLN A 85 6.87 -1.23 -6.96
N GLU A 86 5.56 -1.15 -6.81
CA GLU A 86 4.68 -0.47 -7.77
C GLU A 86 5.02 1.03 -7.84
N VAL A 87 5.13 1.70 -6.71
CA VAL A 87 5.43 3.13 -6.65
C VAL A 87 6.79 3.44 -7.28
N THR A 88 7.82 2.66 -6.98
CA THR A 88 9.15 2.90 -7.55
C THR A 88 9.24 2.56 -9.03
N SER A 89 8.54 1.51 -9.49
CA SER A 89 8.41 1.15 -10.90
C SER A 89 7.68 2.24 -11.69
N ASN A 90 6.56 2.75 -11.17
CA ASN A 90 5.84 3.88 -11.78
C ASN A 90 6.70 5.15 -11.82
N GLY A 91 7.50 5.40 -10.78
CA GLY A 91 8.46 6.49 -10.76
C GLY A 91 9.50 6.38 -11.88
N LEU A 92 10.05 5.19 -12.10
CA LEU A 92 10.99 4.90 -13.19
C LEU A 92 10.30 5.10 -14.55
N GLN A 93 9.09 4.59 -14.71
CA GLN A 93 8.30 4.73 -15.94
C GLN A 93 8.06 6.21 -16.33
N ILE A 94 7.78 7.09 -15.37
CA ILE A 94 7.61 8.52 -15.60
C ILE A 94 8.89 9.17 -16.14
N HIS A 95 10.06 8.72 -15.71
CA HIS A 95 11.35 9.19 -16.23
C HIS A 95 11.65 8.69 -17.66
N GLY A 96 10.90 7.67 -18.15
CA GLY A 96 11.15 7.07 -19.45
C GLY A 96 12.56 6.46 -19.53
N GLY A 97 13.23 6.58 -20.69
CA GLY A 97 14.60 6.09 -20.85
C GLY A 97 15.60 6.64 -19.83
N MET A 98 15.39 7.87 -19.37
CA MET A 98 16.20 8.47 -18.30
C MET A 98 16.02 7.77 -16.95
N GLY A 99 14.88 7.12 -16.72
CA GLY A 99 14.66 6.32 -15.50
C GLY A 99 15.48 5.06 -15.44
N PHE A 100 15.82 4.50 -16.60
CA PHE A 100 16.60 3.24 -16.70
C PHE A 100 18.09 3.44 -16.40
N ILE A 101 18.66 4.60 -16.71
CA ILE A 101 20.08 4.86 -16.52
C ILE A 101 20.41 5.24 -15.07
N GLU A 102 21.61 4.90 -14.62
CA GLU A 102 22.06 5.09 -13.22
C GLU A 102 22.13 6.56 -12.80
N GLU A 103 22.54 7.44 -13.71
CA GLU A 103 22.86 8.84 -13.47
C GLU A 103 21.67 9.66 -12.95
N THR A 104 20.44 9.27 -13.29
CA THR A 104 19.25 9.97 -12.80
C THR A 104 18.87 9.60 -11.36
N GLY A 105 19.36 8.47 -10.87
CA GLY A 105 19.06 7.92 -9.56
C GLY A 105 17.64 7.32 -9.43
N ALA A 106 16.82 7.33 -10.51
CA ALA A 106 15.47 6.74 -10.46
C ALA A 106 15.55 5.21 -10.34
N ALA A 107 16.45 4.56 -11.07
CA ALA A 107 16.71 3.13 -11.02
C ALA A 107 17.15 2.65 -9.62
N GLN A 108 17.89 3.48 -8.88
CA GLN A 108 18.32 3.17 -7.51
C GLN A 108 17.15 2.94 -6.57
N PHE A 109 16.11 3.78 -6.61
CA PHE A 109 14.93 3.60 -5.75
C PHE A 109 14.23 2.26 -6.00
N MET A 110 14.14 1.82 -7.28
CA MET A 110 13.53 0.54 -7.61
C MET A 110 14.38 -0.63 -7.11
N ARG A 111 15.70 -0.57 -7.26
CA ARG A 111 16.61 -1.60 -6.74
C ARG A 111 16.55 -1.69 -5.22
N ASP A 112 16.59 -0.55 -4.53
CA ASP A 112 16.53 -0.52 -3.07
C ASP A 112 15.18 -1.01 -2.53
N ALA A 113 14.08 -0.69 -3.22
CA ALA A 113 12.78 -1.22 -2.84
C ALA A 113 12.70 -2.74 -2.99
N ARG A 114 13.46 -3.36 -3.91
CA ARG A 114 13.33 -4.79 -4.23
C ARG A 114 13.67 -5.72 -3.08
N ILE A 115 14.51 -5.32 -2.14
CA ILE A 115 14.83 -6.14 -0.97
C ILE A 115 13.67 -6.20 0.05
N LEU A 116 12.80 -5.18 0.09
CA LEU A 116 11.78 -5.05 1.11
C LEU A 116 10.81 -6.24 1.20
N PRO A 117 10.27 -6.82 0.10
CA PRO A 117 9.41 -8.00 0.18
C PRO A 117 10.18 -9.32 0.41
N ILE A 118 11.51 -9.29 0.52
CA ILE A 118 12.36 -10.48 0.61
C ILE A 118 12.89 -10.68 2.03
N TYR A 119 13.48 -9.65 2.64
CA TYR A 119 14.15 -9.75 3.93
C TYR A 119 13.16 -9.77 5.10
N GLU A 120 13.62 -10.15 6.29
CA GLU A 120 12.79 -10.26 7.52
C GLU A 120 11.55 -11.15 7.35
N GLY A 121 11.70 -12.23 6.60
CA GLY A 121 10.61 -13.09 6.15
C GLY A 121 9.98 -12.56 4.86
N THR A 122 9.96 -13.40 3.83
CA THR A 122 9.34 -13.03 2.54
C THR A 122 7.85 -12.73 2.71
N ASN A 123 7.26 -12.03 1.75
CA ASN A 123 5.82 -11.75 1.80
C ASN A 123 4.96 -13.02 1.84
N ALA A 124 5.43 -14.16 1.29
CA ALA A 124 4.77 -15.45 1.45
C ALA A 124 4.77 -15.93 2.92
N ILE A 125 5.88 -15.72 3.64
CA ILE A 125 5.95 -16.02 5.08
C ILE A 125 5.01 -15.10 5.87
N GLN A 126 4.94 -13.82 5.52
CA GLN A 126 3.99 -12.87 6.13
C GLN A 126 2.53 -13.28 5.87
N ALA A 127 2.20 -13.73 4.66
CA ALA A 127 0.87 -14.23 4.32
C ALA A 127 0.52 -15.49 5.13
N ASN A 128 1.46 -16.42 5.29
CA ASN A 128 1.28 -17.61 6.14
C ASN A 128 1.09 -17.23 7.62
N ASP A 129 1.89 -16.29 8.15
CA ASP A 129 1.74 -15.79 9.51
C ASP A 129 0.38 -15.15 9.72
N PHE A 130 -0.03 -14.29 8.79
CA PHE A 130 -1.34 -13.64 8.79
C PHE A 130 -2.48 -14.67 8.83
N MET A 131 -2.43 -15.66 7.94
CA MET A 131 -3.47 -16.67 7.83
C MET A 131 -3.49 -17.61 9.02
N PHE A 132 -2.38 -18.32 9.28
CA PHE A 132 -2.38 -19.43 10.23
C PHE A 132 -2.25 -19.00 11.69
N ARG A 133 -1.48 -17.94 11.97
CA ARG A 133 -1.17 -17.52 13.32
C ARG A 133 -2.00 -16.35 13.83
N LYS A 134 -2.46 -15.46 12.90
CA LYS A 134 -3.19 -14.24 13.27
C LYS A 134 -4.68 -14.34 13.01
N THR A 135 -5.10 -15.19 12.08
CA THR A 135 -6.52 -15.33 11.70
C THR A 135 -7.11 -16.66 12.20
N LEU A 136 -6.51 -17.80 11.83
CA LEU A 136 -7.10 -19.11 12.18
C LEU A 136 -6.96 -19.47 13.65
N ARG A 137 -5.91 -19.00 14.32
CA ARG A 137 -5.61 -19.37 15.70
C ARG A 137 -6.66 -18.87 16.70
N ASP A 138 -7.19 -17.66 16.50
CA ASP A 138 -8.22 -17.05 17.34
C ASP A 138 -9.63 -17.18 16.75
N ASN A 139 -9.80 -18.05 15.75
CA ASN A 139 -11.09 -18.26 15.08
C ASN A 139 -11.62 -17.04 14.33
N GLY A 140 -10.72 -16.14 13.93
CA GLY A 140 -11.03 -14.90 13.20
C GLY A 140 -11.60 -13.79 14.09
N GLU A 141 -11.56 -13.92 15.41
CA GLU A 141 -12.16 -12.94 16.34
C GLU A 141 -11.52 -11.55 16.16
N THR A 142 -10.18 -11.47 16.17
CA THR A 142 -9.46 -10.19 15.96
C THR A 142 -9.81 -9.57 14.60
N ALA A 143 -9.88 -10.37 13.53
CA ALA A 143 -10.22 -9.90 12.20
C ALA A 143 -11.66 -9.36 12.14
N LYS A 144 -12.63 -10.07 12.75
CA LYS A 144 -14.05 -9.65 12.82
C LYS A 144 -14.21 -8.35 13.59
N GLU A 145 -13.57 -8.22 14.74
CA GLU A 145 -13.60 -7.00 15.55
C GLU A 145 -13.03 -5.80 14.76
N PHE A 146 -11.91 -6.00 14.08
CA PHE A 146 -11.28 -4.95 13.28
C PHE A 146 -12.13 -4.53 12.06
N LEU A 147 -12.74 -5.49 11.35
CA LEU A 147 -13.65 -5.19 10.24
C LEU A 147 -14.90 -4.45 10.71
N GLU A 148 -15.43 -4.77 11.90
CA GLU A 148 -16.58 -4.07 12.47
C GLU A 148 -16.25 -2.62 12.86
N GLU A 149 -15.06 -2.36 13.41
CA GLU A 149 -14.61 -0.98 13.67
C GLU A 149 -14.54 -0.15 12.38
N ILE A 150 -13.91 -0.71 11.32
CA ILE A 150 -13.85 -0.05 10.02
C ILE A 150 -15.26 0.19 9.45
N ARG A 151 -16.18 -0.75 9.65
CA ARG A 151 -17.57 -0.63 9.19
C ARG A 151 -18.28 0.56 9.83
N VAL A 152 -18.09 0.75 11.14
CA VAL A 152 -18.66 1.88 11.86
C VAL A 152 -18.09 3.22 11.36
N ASP A 153 -16.77 3.27 11.17
CA ASP A 153 -16.09 4.48 10.69
C ASP A 153 -16.45 4.87 9.25
N CYS A 154 -16.84 3.89 8.44
CA CYS A 154 -17.13 4.06 7.01
C CYS A 154 -18.61 3.89 6.66
N GLU A 155 -19.54 3.99 7.61
CA GLU A 155 -20.96 3.69 7.43
C GLU A 155 -21.63 4.46 6.28
N GLN A 156 -21.17 5.67 5.99
CA GLN A 156 -21.72 6.49 4.91
C GLN A 156 -21.07 6.22 3.53
N ASN A 157 -20.07 5.34 3.45
CA ASN A 157 -19.36 5.05 2.20
C ASN A 157 -19.76 3.66 1.67
N GLN A 158 -20.60 3.64 0.64
CA GLN A 158 -21.13 2.41 0.06
C GLN A 158 -20.04 1.49 -0.54
N GLU A 159 -19.00 2.06 -1.14
CA GLU A 159 -17.88 1.26 -1.69
C GLU A 159 -17.12 0.56 -0.58
N MET A 160 -16.81 1.27 0.50
CA MET A 160 -16.16 0.68 1.67
C MET A 160 -17.04 -0.40 2.33
N SER A 161 -18.33 -0.16 2.46
CA SER A 161 -19.27 -1.15 2.98
C SER A 161 -19.28 -2.44 2.15
N ASN A 162 -19.23 -2.33 0.84
CA ASN A 162 -19.12 -3.48 -0.07
C ASN A 162 -17.80 -4.24 0.10
N MET A 163 -16.69 -3.53 0.26
CA MET A 163 -15.37 -4.13 0.49
C MET A 163 -15.30 -4.85 1.83
N ILE A 164 -15.86 -4.27 2.89
CA ILE A 164 -15.93 -4.89 4.22
C ILE A 164 -16.79 -6.15 4.18
N ALA A 165 -17.93 -6.10 3.49
CA ALA A 165 -18.78 -7.29 3.31
C ALA A 165 -18.04 -8.41 2.57
N LEU A 166 -17.27 -8.08 1.53
CA LEU A 166 -16.44 -9.05 0.81
C LEU A 166 -15.37 -9.65 1.71
N ALA A 167 -14.68 -8.83 2.51
CA ALA A 167 -13.66 -9.29 3.45
C ALA A 167 -14.26 -10.22 4.53
N SER A 168 -15.44 -9.86 5.07
CA SER A 168 -16.15 -10.68 6.06
C SER A 168 -16.56 -12.04 5.48
N ASN A 169 -17.16 -12.05 4.28
CA ASN A 169 -17.55 -13.29 3.60
C ASN A 169 -16.32 -14.18 3.29
N THR A 170 -15.19 -13.56 2.92
CA THR A 170 -13.94 -14.29 2.67
C THR A 170 -13.41 -14.90 3.97
N LEU A 171 -13.46 -14.17 5.07
CA LEU A 171 -13.07 -14.67 6.38
C LEU A 171 -13.93 -15.87 6.80
N ASP A 172 -15.24 -15.77 6.68
CA ASP A 172 -16.17 -16.85 7.03
C ASP A 172 -15.90 -18.08 6.16
N PHE A 173 -15.73 -17.93 4.84
CA PHE A 173 -15.33 -19.03 3.96
C PHE A 173 -14.04 -19.72 4.39
N ILE A 174 -13.01 -18.95 4.78
CA ILE A 174 -11.74 -19.49 5.25
C ILE A 174 -11.93 -20.30 6.54
N LEU A 175 -12.74 -19.78 7.48
CA LEU A 175 -13.00 -20.44 8.76
C LEU A 175 -13.78 -21.75 8.60
N GLU A 176 -14.68 -21.83 7.63
CA GLU A 176 -15.47 -23.03 7.32
C GLU A 176 -14.66 -24.12 6.59
N ASN A 177 -13.62 -23.75 5.84
CA ASN A 177 -12.84 -24.64 4.97
C ASN A 177 -11.38 -24.85 5.43
N ARG A 178 -11.11 -24.69 6.71
CA ARG A 178 -9.77 -24.86 7.34
C ARG A 178 -9.41 -26.32 7.60
#